data_8b3d0aaa11354ace2b99728ea731b2e4
#
_entry.id   8b3d0aaa11354ace2b99728ea731b2e4
#
_cell.length_a   1.000
_cell.length_b   1.000
_cell.length_c   1.000
_cell.angle_alpha   90.00
_cell.angle_beta   90.00
_cell.angle_gamma   90.00
#
_symmetry.space_group_name_H-M   'P 1'
#
loop_
_entity.id
_entity.type
_entity.pdbx_description
1 polymer ?
#
loop_
_entity_poly.entity_id
_entity_poly.type
_entity_poly.pdbx_seq_one_letter_code
_entity_poly.pdbx_strand_id
1 'polypeptide(L)'
;MKRGRNPNKERHALALNQHICISAHKARRVIDQIRGRSYEESLKILELMPYRACYPIFKLVYSAAANANHNRNFNKATLVISKAEVNEGTTVKKLKPRARGRSYPIKKPTCHITIVLKDISLYEEYILWFKNPEWVYKNKYSNMTYPDMCSSGDIWDKK
;
A
#
# COMPACT_ATOMS: atom_id res chain seq x y z
N MET A 1 26.10 -11.29 -16.53
CA MET A 1 25.33 -11.61 -15.32
C MET A 1 24.08 -10.74 -15.27
N LYS A 2 22.90 -11.28 -15.55
CA LYS A 2 21.62 -10.56 -15.35
C LYS A 2 21.36 -10.50 -13.85
N ARG A 3 21.35 -9.29 -13.27
CA ARG A 3 20.98 -9.09 -11.86
C ARG A 3 19.59 -9.67 -11.66
N GLY A 4 19.46 -10.66 -10.79
CA GLY A 4 18.20 -11.30 -10.46
C GLY A 4 17.17 -10.23 -10.06
N ARG A 5 16.08 -10.12 -10.81
CA ARG A 5 14.95 -9.26 -10.46
C ARG A 5 14.38 -9.75 -9.14
N ASN A 6 14.36 -8.88 -8.16
CA ASN A 6 13.74 -9.18 -6.86
C ASN A 6 12.22 -9.24 -7.08
N PRO A 7 11.57 -10.43 -7.00
CA PRO A 7 10.16 -10.58 -7.34
C PRO A 7 9.23 -9.72 -6.46
N ASN A 8 9.66 -9.38 -5.24
CA ASN A 8 8.90 -8.52 -4.34
C ASN A 8 8.90 -7.03 -4.74
N LYS A 9 9.91 -6.57 -5.51
CA LYS A 9 9.99 -5.18 -5.96
C LYS A 9 9.04 -4.88 -7.13
N GLU A 10 8.60 -5.91 -7.83
CA GLU A 10 7.79 -5.77 -9.05
C GLU A 10 6.29 -5.65 -8.80
N ARG A 11 5.80 -5.86 -7.57
CA ARG A 11 4.37 -5.90 -7.22
C ARG A 11 3.83 -4.63 -6.58
N HIS A 12 4.58 -3.55 -6.65
CA HIS A 12 4.16 -2.27 -6.08
C HIS A 12 3.94 -1.25 -7.20
N ALA A 13 2.80 -0.58 -7.17
CA ALA A 13 2.53 0.59 -7.98
C ALA A 13 2.59 1.84 -7.10
N LEU A 14 3.31 2.86 -7.55
CA LEU A 14 3.56 4.08 -6.80
C LEU A 14 2.84 5.25 -7.48
N ALA A 15 2.25 6.14 -6.68
CA ALA A 15 1.86 7.47 -7.07
C ALA A 15 2.35 8.50 -6.06
N LEU A 16 2.88 9.60 -6.56
CA LEU A 16 3.42 10.71 -5.78
C LEU A 16 2.74 12.00 -6.22
N ASN A 17 2.26 12.79 -5.25
CA ASN A 17 1.77 14.14 -5.48
C ASN A 17 2.55 15.12 -4.60
N GLN A 18 3.21 16.07 -5.24
CA GLN A 18 4.09 17.04 -4.58
C GLN A 18 3.43 18.40 -4.46
N HIS A 19 3.91 19.20 -3.50
CA HIS A 19 3.52 20.60 -3.30
C HIS A 19 2.01 20.87 -3.13
N ILE A 20 1.30 19.93 -2.49
CA ILE A 20 -0.12 20.11 -2.19
C ILE A 20 -0.26 21.18 -1.12
N CYS A 21 -1.09 22.21 -1.39
CA CYS A 21 -1.33 23.33 -0.48
C CYS A 21 -2.23 22.96 0.71
N ILE A 22 -1.82 21.93 1.48
CA ILE A 22 -2.50 21.44 2.69
C ILE A 22 -1.43 21.17 3.76
N SER A 23 -1.79 21.36 5.02
CA SER A 23 -0.91 20.98 6.13
C SER A 23 -0.75 19.48 6.22
N ALA A 24 0.50 19.00 6.42
CA ALA A 24 0.81 17.57 6.56
C ALA A 24 0.00 16.90 7.68
N HIS A 25 -0.19 17.56 8.83
CA HIS A 25 -1.00 17.03 9.93
C HIS A 25 -2.46 16.77 9.56
N LYS A 26 -3.06 17.68 8.75
CA LYS A 26 -4.44 17.51 8.27
C LYS A 26 -4.55 16.37 7.24
N ALA A 27 -3.55 16.21 6.38
CA ALA A 27 -3.51 15.12 5.41
C ALA A 27 -3.25 13.77 6.09
N ARG A 28 -2.37 13.69 7.11
CA ARG A 28 -2.10 12.46 7.87
C ARG A 28 -3.37 11.88 8.50
N ARG A 29 -4.22 12.72 9.08
CA ARG A 29 -5.50 12.29 9.68
C ARG A 29 -6.38 11.51 8.71
N VAL A 30 -6.41 11.91 7.44
CA VAL A 30 -7.19 11.22 6.40
C VAL A 30 -6.46 9.96 5.93
N ILE A 31 -5.15 10.04 5.71
CA ILE A 31 -4.33 8.92 5.23
C ILE A 31 -4.30 7.76 6.23
N ASP A 32 -4.30 8.04 7.54
CA ASP A 32 -4.32 6.99 8.57
C ASP A 32 -5.61 6.13 8.53
N GLN A 33 -6.70 6.66 7.98
CA GLN A 33 -7.95 5.90 7.82
C GLN A 33 -7.92 4.92 6.64
N ILE A 34 -7.10 5.17 5.63
CA ILE A 34 -7.05 4.36 4.41
C ILE A 34 -5.83 3.43 4.37
N ARG A 35 -4.85 3.61 5.26
CA ARG A 35 -3.65 2.77 5.30
C ARG A 35 -4.00 1.32 5.61
N GLY A 36 -3.50 0.37 4.81
CA GLY A 36 -3.75 -1.07 4.98
C GLY A 36 -5.11 -1.57 4.48
N ARG A 37 -5.95 -0.68 3.91
CA ARG A 37 -7.26 -1.05 3.37
C ARG A 37 -7.18 -1.40 1.88
N SER A 38 -8.23 -2.08 1.40
CA SER A 38 -8.40 -2.36 -0.01
C SER A 38 -8.64 -1.07 -0.81
N TYR A 39 -8.35 -1.10 -2.09
CA TYR A 39 -8.58 0.03 -2.99
C TYR A 39 -10.04 0.50 -2.97
N GLU A 40 -10.99 -0.43 -3.07
CA GLU A 40 -12.42 -0.11 -3.11
C GLU A 40 -12.94 0.48 -1.80
N GLU A 41 -12.56 -0.10 -0.65
CA GLU A 41 -12.89 0.48 0.66
C GLU A 41 -12.33 1.89 0.83
N SER A 42 -11.08 2.09 0.41
CA SER A 42 -10.42 3.40 0.52
C SER A 42 -11.15 4.47 -0.27
N LEU A 43 -11.66 4.16 -1.46
CA LEU A 43 -12.46 5.09 -2.25
C LEU A 43 -13.76 5.44 -1.53
N LYS A 44 -14.49 4.46 -1.02
CA LYS A 44 -15.75 4.68 -0.27
C LYS A 44 -15.54 5.57 0.96
N ILE A 45 -14.46 5.32 1.72
CA ILE A 45 -14.11 6.12 2.90
C ILE A 45 -13.80 7.57 2.51
N LEU A 46 -12.99 7.77 1.45
CA LEU A 46 -12.60 9.11 0.99
C LEU A 46 -13.76 9.92 0.44
N GLU A 47 -14.77 9.29 -0.17
CA GLU A 47 -16.00 9.95 -0.64
C GLU A 47 -16.89 10.39 0.52
N LEU A 48 -17.00 9.58 1.58
CA LEU A 48 -17.86 9.86 2.71
C LEU A 48 -17.29 10.91 3.68
N MET A 49 -15.96 11.06 3.74
CA MET A 49 -15.33 11.99 4.69
C MET A 49 -15.43 13.45 4.23
N PRO A 50 -15.92 14.37 5.08
CA PRO A 50 -16.14 15.79 4.73
C PRO A 50 -14.87 16.65 4.76
N TYR A 51 -13.68 16.04 4.67
CA TYR A 51 -12.42 16.78 4.76
C TYR A 51 -11.92 17.23 3.38
N ARG A 52 -11.52 18.51 3.25
CA ARG A 52 -10.91 19.03 2.02
C ARG A 52 -9.70 18.20 1.54
N ALA A 53 -8.98 17.55 2.46
CA ALA A 53 -7.82 16.72 2.15
C ALA A 53 -8.20 15.43 1.40
N CYS A 54 -9.45 14.96 1.49
CA CYS A 54 -9.88 13.73 0.86
C CYS A 54 -9.80 13.79 -0.67
N TYR A 55 -10.17 14.91 -1.28
CA TYR A 55 -10.20 15.06 -2.73
C TYR A 55 -8.82 14.87 -3.42
N PRO A 56 -7.73 15.56 -3.02
CA PRO A 56 -6.41 15.32 -3.61
C PRO A 56 -5.88 13.90 -3.31
N ILE A 57 -6.21 13.33 -2.15
CA ILE A 57 -5.83 11.95 -1.81
C ILE A 57 -6.61 10.97 -2.67
N PHE A 58 -7.90 11.16 -2.87
CA PHE A 58 -8.75 10.35 -3.76
C PHE A 58 -8.18 10.28 -5.18
N LYS A 59 -7.84 11.46 -5.77
CA LYS A 59 -7.20 11.52 -7.09
C LYS A 59 -5.88 10.76 -7.14
N LEU A 60 -5.10 10.82 -6.06
CA LEU A 60 -3.81 10.14 -5.99
C LEU A 60 -3.98 8.62 -5.91
N VAL A 61 -4.93 8.13 -5.11
CA VAL A 61 -5.29 6.69 -5.04
C VAL A 61 -5.76 6.19 -6.40
N TYR A 62 -6.61 6.95 -7.08
CA TYR A 62 -7.08 6.62 -8.42
C TYR A 62 -5.93 6.57 -9.44
N SER A 63 -5.02 7.55 -9.40
CA SER A 63 -3.82 7.56 -10.24
C SER A 63 -2.90 6.37 -9.97
N ALA A 64 -2.72 6.00 -8.69
CA ALA A 64 -1.93 4.83 -8.32
C ALA A 64 -2.52 3.53 -8.88
N ALA A 65 -3.86 3.37 -8.83
CA ALA A 65 -4.55 2.22 -9.41
C ALA A 65 -4.49 2.19 -10.94
N ALA A 66 -4.54 3.36 -11.60
CA ALA A 66 -4.33 3.46 -13.04
C ALA A 66 -2.91 3.03 -13.43
N ASN A 67 -1.89 3.48 -12.68
CA ASN A 67 -0.49 3.07 -12.87
C ASN A 67 -0.30 1.56 -12.64
N ALA A 68 -0.99 0.98 -11.64
CA ALA A 68 -0.96 -0.45 -11.36
C ALA A 68 -1.52 -1.26 -12.52
N ASN A 69 -2.68 -0.85 -13.04
CA ASN A 69 -3.33 -1.54 -14.15
C ASN A 69 -2.53 -1.38 -15.45
N HIS A 70 -2.20 -0.14 -15.84
CA HIS A 70 -1.55 0.13 -17.12
C HIS A 70 -0.12 -0.43 -17.20
N ASN A 71 0.70 -0.22 -16.16
CA ASN A 71 2.12 -0.57 -16.20
C ASN A 71 2.41 -2.02 -15.76
N ARG A 72 1.51 -2.62 -14.98
CA ARG A 72 1.73 -3.91 -14.31
C ARG A 72 0.63 -4.93 -14.59
N ASN A 73 -0.45 -4.54 -15.26
CA ASN A 73 -1.63 -5.37 -15.51
C ASN A 73 -2.27 -5.94 -14.23
N PHE A 74 -2.17 -5.21 -13.10
CA PHE A 74 -2.79 -5.62 -11.85
C PHE A 74 -4.30 -5.42 -11.88
N ASN A 75 -5.03 -6.36 -11.31
CA ASN A 75 -6.49 -6.23 -11.16
C ASN A 75 -6.81 -5.24 -10.02
N LYS A 76 -7.71 -4.29 -10.28
CA LYS A 76 -8.12 -3.29 -9.27
C LYS A 76 -8.76 -3.92 -8.03
N ALA A 77 -9.46 -5.06 -8.17
CA ALA A 77 -10.09 -5.75 -7.05
C ALA A 77 -9.09 -6.32 -6.03
N THR A 78 -7.87 -6.68 -6.47
CA THR A 78 -6.83 -7.26 -5.60
C THR A 78 -5.84 -6.25 -5.04
N LEU A 79 -6.05 -4.94 -5.32
CA LEU A 79 -5.16 -3.89 -4.86
C LEU A 79 -5.42 -3.51 -3.41
N VAL A 80 -4.33 -3.39 -2.63
CA VAL A 80 -4.34 -2.90 -1.24
C VAL A 80 -3.31 -1.79 -1.08
N ILE A 81 -3.64 -0.81 -0.24
CA ILE A 81 -2.73 0.27 0.13
C ILE A 81 -1.71 -0.27 1.13
N SER A 82 -0.52 -0.63 0.64
CA SER A 82 0.56 -1.15 1.49
C SER A 82 1.27 -0.04 2.26
N LYS A 83 1.46 1.12 1.62
CA LYS A 83 2.19 2.25 2.19
C LYS A 83 1.51 3.56 1.79
N ALA A 84 1.29 4.42 2.77
CA ALA A 84 0.75 5.75 2.57
C ALA A 84 1.48 6.74 3.49
N GLU A 85 2.21 7.68 2.91
CA GLU A 85 3.08 8.60 3.61
C GLU A 85 2.72 10.05 3.28
N VAL A 86 2.88 10.92 4.29
CA VAL A 86 2.75 12.37 4.14
C VAL A 86 4.00 13.03 4.69
N ASN A 87 4.77 13.63 3.82
CA ASN A 87 5.96 14.39 4.15
C ASN A 87 5.67 15.89 4.13
N GLU A 88 6.34 16.64 4.99
CA GLU A 88 6.22 18.08 5.02
C GLU A 88 6.97 18.69 3.83
N GLY A 89 6.31 19.63 3.17
CA GLY A 89 6.92 20.40 2.09
C GLY A 89 7.36 21.78 2.53
N THR A 90 7.76 22.60 1.57
CA THR A 90 8.15 23.99 1.79
C THR A 90 6.98 24.82 2.31
N THR A 91 7.25 25.69 3.28
CA THR A 91 6.24 26.60 3.81
C THR A 91 6.39 27.99 3.19
N VAL A 92 5.35 28.47 2.51
CA VAL A 92 5.30 29.84 1.98
C VAL A 92 4.98 30.79 3.12
N LYS A 93 5.86 31.78 3.35
CA LYS A 93 5.69 32.82 4.36
C LYS A 93 5.14 34.08 3.69
N LYS A 94 4.02 34.60 4.21
CA LYS A 94 3.46 35.92 3.86
C LYS A 94 3.51 36.81 5.08
N LEU A 95 3.65 38.12 4.87
CA LEU A 95 3.62 39.11 5.94
C LEU A 95 2.23 39.70 6.03
N LYS A 96 1.72 39.84 7.25
CA LYS A 96 0.49 40.58 7.57
C LYS A 96 0.88 41.82 8.32
N PRO A 97 0.67 43.04 7.73
CA PRO A 97 0.96 44.32 8.40
C PRO A 97 0.05 44.51 9.61
N ARG A 98 0.59 45.14 10.65
CA ARG A 98 -0.11 45.54 11.88
C ARG A 98 0.21 46.97 12.23
N ALA A 99 -0.44 47.51 13.30
CA ALA A 99 -0.21 48.84 13.79
C ALA A 99 1.27 49.09 14.19
N ARG A 100 1.68 50.34 14.14
CA ARG A 100 3.04 50.81 14.52
C ARG A 100 4.18 50.14 13.73
N GLY A 101 3.97 49.88 12.43
CA GLY A 101 5.00 49.30 11.55
C GLY A 101 5.38 47.86 11.84
N ARG A 102 4.63 47.14 12.70
CA ARG A 102 4.86 45.73 12.99
C ARG A 102 4.27 44.83 11.90
N SER A 103 4.82 43.65 11.70
CA SER A 103 4.29 42.62 10.82
C SER A 103 4.37 41.23 11.44
N TYR A 104 3.41 40.36 11.09
CA TYR A 104 3.38 38.97 11.53
C TYR A 104 3.46 38.04 10.33
N PRO A 105 4.26 36.95 10.40
CA PRO A 105 4.33 36.01 9.31
C PRO A 105 3.08 35.11 9.29
N ILE A 106 2.47 34.97 8.11
CA ILE A 106 1.44 33.97 7.84
C ILE A 106 2.12 32.80 7.14
N LYS A 107 2.15 31.65 7.77
CA LYS A 107 2.72 30.42 7.21
C LYS A 107 1.66 29.65 6.43
N LYS A 108 1.91 29.36 5.14
CA LYS A 108 1.10 28.46 4.30
C LYS A 108 1.90 27.17 4.07
N PRO A 109 1.61 26.10 4.83
CA PRO A 109 2.32 24.84 4.69
C PRO A 109 1.90 24.12 3.41
N THR A 110 2.84 23.38 2.82
CA THR A 110 2.60 22.40 1.77
C THR A 110 3.00 21.01 2.25
N CYS A 111 2.52 19.97 1.57
CA CYS A 111 2.89 18.60 1.86
C CYS A 111 3.10 17.81 0.58
N HIS A 112 3.82 16.70 0.70
CA HIS A 112 4.02 15.69 -0.33
C HIS A 112 3.34 14.41 0.13
N ILE A 113 2.57 13.76 -0.76
CA ILE A 113 1.84 12.54 -0.44
C ILE A 113 2.33 11.45 -1.36
N THR A 114 2.71 10.31 -0.77
CA THR A 114 3.16 9.12 -1.48
C THR A 114 2.23 7.96 -1.14
N ILE A 115 1.66 7.30 -2.15
CA ILE A 115 0.83 6.12 -1.99
C ILE A 115 1.45 4.97 -2.77
N VAL A 116 1.55 3.81 -2.13
CA VAL A 116 2.03 2.56 -2.72
C VAL A 116 0.94 1.52 -2.62
N LEU A 117 0.49 1.03 -3.76
CA LEU A 117 -0.43 -0.09 -3.88
C LEU A 117 0.35 -1.37 -4.07
N LYS A 118 -0.13 -2.44 -3.46
CA LYS A 118 0.38 -3.80 -3.61
C LYS A 118 -0.74 -4.71 -4.11
N ASP A 119 -0.41 -5.60 -5.04
CA ASP A 119 -1.31 -6.67 -5.46
C ASP A 119 -1.22 -7.86 -4.49
N ILE A 120 -2.37 -8.35 -4.01
CA ILE A 120 -2.47 -9.46 -3.05
C ILE A 120 -2.83 -10.78 -3.75
N SER A 121 -3.12 -10.80 -5.05
CA SER A 121 -3.60 -11.99 -5.75
C SER A 121 -2.80 -13.26 -5.41
N LEU A 122 -1.48 -13.15 -5.37
CA LEU A 122 -0.61 -14.28 -5.00
C LEU A 122 -0.50 -14.54 -3.49
N TYR A 123 -0.87 -13.58 -2.66
CA TYR A 123 -0.91 -13.80 -1.20
C TYR A 123 -2.17 -14.57 -0.82
N GLU A 124 -3.28 -14.34 -1.49
CA GLU A 124 -4.50 -15.14 -1.36
C GLU A 124 -4.27 -16.56 -1.89
N GLU A 125 -3.62 -16.73 -3.04
CA GLU A 125 -3.17 -18.03 -3.54
C GLU A 125 -2.25 -18.74 -2.54
N TYR A 126 -1.31 -18.01 -1.92
CA TYR A 126 -0.41 -18.55 -0.90
C TYR A 126 -1.17 -18.95 0.37
N ILE A 127 -2.15 -18.17 0.85
CA ILE A 127 -2.99 -18.50 2.00
C ILE A 127 -3.91 -19.68 1.67
N LEU A 128 -4.50 -19.74 0.49
CA LEU A 128 -5.29 -20.87 0.02
C LEU A 128 -4.43 -22.14 -0.06
N TRP A 129 -3.20 -22.01 -0.52
CA TRP A 129 -2.22 -23.08 -0.53
C TRP A 129 -1.91 -23.58 0.89
N PHE A 130 -1.75 -22.69 1.87
CA PHE A 130 -1.53 -23.06 3.27
C PHE A 130 -2.77 -23.63 3.97
N LYS A 131 -3.97 -23.20 3.59
CA LYS A 131 -5.23 -23.68 4.14
C LYS A 131 -5.66 -25.04 3.60
N ASN A 132 -5.08 -25.50 2.49
CA ASN A 132 -5.31 -26.83 1.92
C ASN A 132 -4.14 -27.78 2.25
N PRO A 133 -4.18 -28.47 3.39
CA PRO A 133 -3.12 -29.40 3.78
C PRO A 133 -2.93 -30.55 2.78
N GLU A 134 -3.99 -30.98 2.10
CA GLU A 134 -3.91 -32.02 1.05
C GLU A 134 -2.96 -31.64 -0.10
N TRP A 135 -2.88 -30.37 -0.46
CA TRP A 135 -2.00 -29.89 -1.52
C TRP A 135 -0.53 -29.92 -1.09
N VAL A 136 -0.27 -29.63 0.18
CA VAL A 136 1.08 -29.70 0.78
C VAL A 136 1.57 -31.15 0.78
N TYR A 137 0.71 -32.09 1.15
CA TYR A 137 1.03 -33.51 1.13
C TYR A 137 1.22 -34.02 -0.31
N LYS A 138 0.35 -33.65 -1.26
CA LYS A 138 0.43 -34.10 -2.65
C LYS A 138 1.73 -33.65 -3.33
N ASN A 139 2.19 -32.41 -3.12
CA ASN A 139 3.43 -31.91 -3.73
C ASN A 139 4.70 -32.36 -3.00
N LYS A 140 4.62 -32.61 -1.67
CA LYS A 140 5.76 -33.11 -0.92
C LYS A 140 6.07 -34.56 -1.25
N TYR A 141 5.05 -35.36 -1.62
CA TYR A 141 5.16 -36.78 -1.87
C TYR A 141 4.90 -37.20 -3.32
N SER A 142 4.67 -36.24 -4.25
CA SER A 142 4.40 -36.55 -5.65
C SER A 142 5.55 -37.28 -6.38
N ASN A 143 6.76 -37.20 -5.82
CA ASN A 143 7.94 -37.91 -6.35
C ASN A 143 8.41 -39.06 -5.45
N MET A 144 7.69 -39.40 -4.36
CA MET A 144 8.00 -40.53 -3.50
C MET A 144 7.18 -41.76 -3.91
N THR A 145 7.84 -42.84 -4.20
CA THR A 145 7.21 -44.14 -4.41
C THR A 145 6.74 -44.74 -3.08
N TYR A 146 5.72 -45.58 -3.11
CA TYR A 146 5.09 -46.20 -1.93
C TYR A 146 6.09 -46.82 -0.92
N PRO A 147 7.22 -47.42 -1.32
CA PRO A 147 8.24 -47.93 -0.41
C PRO A 147 8.91 -46.83 0.43
N ASP A 148 9.08 -45.62 -0.13
CA ASP A 148 9.74 -44.50 0.57
C ASP A 148 8.89 -43.92 1.67
N MET A 149 7.56 -44.08 1.58
CA MET A 149 6.62 -43.59 2.62
C MET A 149 6.59 -44.55 3.84
N CYS A 150 6.90 -45.81 3.64
CA CYS A 150 6.91 -46.80 4.74
C CYS A 150 8.26 -46.87 5.47
N SER A 151 9.34 -46.41 4.85
CA SER A 151 10.69 -46.41 5.45
C SER A 151 11.00 -45.13 6.26
N SER A 152 10.19 -44.10 6.20
CA SER A 152 10.28 -42.92 7.08
C SER A 152 9.49 -43.10 8.39
N GLY A 153 9.62 -44.23 9.02
CA GLY A 153 8.92 -44.65 10.25
C GLY A 153 9.36 -43.96 11.54
N ASP A 154 9.71 -42.67 11.51
CA ASP A 154 10.26 -41.97 12.68
C ASP A 154 9.41 -40.81 13.23
N ILE A 155 8.14 -40.73 12.85
CA ILE A 155 7.31 -39.58 13.32
C ILE A 155 6.31 -39.96 14.42
N TRP A 156 6.02 -41.29 14.63
CA TRP A 156 4.94 -41.67 15.57
C TRP A 156 5.40 -42.52 16.80
N ASP A 157 6.68 -42.91 16.90
CA ASP A 157 7.20 -43.74 17.99
C ASP A 157 8.16 -42.99 18.96
N LYS A 158 7.86 -41.76 19.35
CA LYS A 158 8.45 -41.18 20.57
C LYS A 158 7.36 -40.94 21.59
N LYS A 159 7.16 -41.98 22.42
CA LYS A 159 6.66 -41.87 23.77
C LYS A 159 7.71 -41.23 24.67
#